data_bb0bb5963f2d5017a34558b29086ad10
#
_entry.id   bb0bb5963f2d5017a34558b29086ad10
#
_cell.length_a   1.000
_cell.length_b   1.000
_cell.length_c   1.000
_cell.angle_alpha   90.00
_cell.angle_beta   90.00
_cell.angle_gamma   90.00
#
_symmetry.space_group_name_H-M   'P 1'
#
loop_
_entity.id
_entity.type
_entity.pdbx_description
1 polymer ?
#
loop_
_entity_poly.entity_id
_entity_poly.type
_entity_poly.pdbx_seq_one_letter_code
_entity_poly.pdbx_strand_id
1 'polypeptide(L)'
;LYLLPAVVLFVLFVYYPFLKNEVLSFFTLDKFRTVKGFAGIQNYVRVFGDEKFLLAVKNTLVYVAVTVPVSMVLGYFLALLCRKKRKSSFVYEAMFALPMAVSASVVAMIFQLAYNPSMGIINKLTGLNVNWLSDQKLALISIMIVQIWANVGYNFIFILSGVRGLSEEVMESAAID
;
A
#
# COMPACT_ATOMS: atom_id res chain seq x y z
N LEU A 1 -9.45 -30.49 -12.70
CA LEU A 1 -8.89 -31.39 -11.67
C LEU A 1 -7.66 -30.76 -10.96
N TYR A 2 -6.72 -30.16 -11.70
CA TYR A 2 -5.48 -29.57 -11.12
C TYR A 2 -5.72 -28.39 -10.16
N LEU A 3 -6.80 -27.62 -10.32
CA LEU A 3 -7.15 -26.51 -9.44
C LEU A 3 -7.89 -26.95 -8.17
N LEU A 4 -8.38 -28.18 -8.12
CA LEU A 4 -9.24 -28.65 -7.05
C LEU A 4 -8.58 -28.57 -5.66
N PRO A 5 -7.30 -28.97 -5.45
CA PRO A 5 -6.65 -28.83 -4.15
C PRO A 5 -6.55 -27.36 -3.72
N ALA A 6 -6.21 -26.45 -4.65
CA ALA A 6 -6.10 -25.02 -4.36
C ALA A 6 -7.48 -24.42 -4.01
N VAL A 7 -8.54 -24.78 -4.72
CA VAL A 7 -9.91 -24.33 -4.45
C VAL A 7 -10.38 -24.83 -3.10
N VAL A 8 -10.12 -26.10 -2.75
CA VAL A 8 -10.48 -26.66 -1.44
C VAL A 8 -9.79 -25.90 -0.30
N LEU A 9 -8.50 -25.67 -0.41
CA LEU A 9 -7.75 -24.91 0.60
C LEU A 9 -8.28 -23.47 0.72
N PHE A 10 -8.57 -22.84 -0.41
CA PHE A 10 -9.11 -21.47 -0.42
C PHE A 10 -10.50 -21.40 0.21
N VAL A 11 -11.37 -22.34 -0.09
CA VAL A 11 -12.70 -22.42 0.54
C VAL A 11 -12.60 -22.65 2.03
N LEU A 12 -11.75 -23.58 2.49
CA LEU A 12 -11.62 -23.92 3.91
C LEU A 12 -10.96 -22.81 4.73
N PHE A 13 -9.93 -22.17 4.20
CA PHE A 13 -9.13 -21.23 4.99
C PHE A 13 -9.48 -19.75 4.74
N VAL A 14 -10.16 -19.43 3.65
CA VAL A 14 -10.57 -18.05 3.33
C VAL A 14 -12.09 -17.89 3.37
N TYR A 15 -12.83 -18.63 2.56
CA TYR A 15 -14.28 -18.45 2.46
C TYR A 15 -15.02 -18.88 3.72
N TYR A 16 -14.71 -20.03 4.28
CA TYR A 16 -15.40 -20.51 5.48
C TYR A 16 -15.20 -19.56 6.69
N PRO A 17 -13.98 -19.13 7.06
CA PRO A 17 -13.80 -18.13 8.11
C PRO A 17 -14.47 -16.79 7.80
N PHE A 18 -14.46 -16.35 6.55
CA PHE A 18 -15.12 -15.13 6.13
C PHE A 18 -16.63 -15.20 6.37
N LEU A 19 -17.31 -16.21 5.80
CA LEU A 19 -18.75 -16.38 5.96
C LEU A 19 -19.13 -16.58 7.45
N LYS A 20 -18.32 -17.32 8.21
CA LYS A 20 -18.53 -17.47 9.64
C LYS A 20 -18.45 -16.13 10.37
N ASN A 21 -17.51 -15.26 10.03
CA ASN A 21 -17.40 -13.93 10.63
C ASN A 21 -18.59 -13.05 10.26
N GLU A 22 -19.07 -13.10 9.01
CA GLU A 22 -20.28 -12.38 8.59
C GLU A 22 -21.49 -12.80 9.42
N VAL A 23 -21.71 -14.09 9.59
CA VAL A 23 -22.81 -14.59 10.43
C VAL A 23 -22.62 -14.17 11.90
N LEU A 24 -21.43 -14.31 12.45
CA LEU A 24 -21.12 -13.94 13.84
C LEU A 24 -21.23 -12.43 14.09
N SER A 25 -21.11 -11.59 13.06
CA SER A 25 -21.25 -10.12 13.20
C SER A 25 -22.65 -9.70 13.69
N PHE A 26 -23.67 -10.55 13.47
CA PHE A 26 -25.03 -10.32 13.94
C PHE A 26 -25.29 -10.83 15.36
N PHE A 27 -24.28 -11.38 16.03
CA PHE A 27 -24.39 -11.91 17.37
C PHE A 27 -23.49 -11.18 18.37
N THR A 28 -23.90 -11.16 19.64
CA THR A 28 -23.02 -10.76 20.74
C THR A 28 -22.16 -11.94 21.13
N LEU A 29 -20.84 -11.71 21.20
CA LEU A 29 -19.86 -12.72 21.60
C LEU A 29 -19.29 -12.40 22.99
N ASP A 30 -18.96 -13.46 23.76
CA ASP A 30 -18.19 -13.33 24.98
C ASP A 30 -16.69 -13.19 24.71
N LYS A 31 -15.88 -12.93 25.75
CA LYS A 31 -14.42 -12.90 25.72
C LYS A 31 -13.80 -14.18 25.12
N PHE A 32 -14.49 -15.30 25.24
CA PHE A 32 -14.12 -16.61 24.70
C PHE A 32 -14.68 -16.87 23.29
N ARG A 33 -15.28 -15.85 22.63
CA ARG A 33 -15.94 -15.96 21.33
C ARG A 33 -17.14 -16.93 21.30
N THR A 34 -17.75 -17.19 22.44
CA THR A 34 -19.02 -17.95 22.51
C THR A 34 -20.19 -17.00 22.24
N VAL A 35 -21.18 -17.49 21.50
CA VAL A 35 -22.39 -16.74 21.16
C VAL A 35 -23.25 -16.58 22.40
N LYS A 36 -23.51 -15.34 22.81
CA LYS A 36 -24.41 -15.02 23.95
C LYS A 36 -25.84 -14.73 23.53
N GLY A 37 -26.02 -14.14 22.36
CA GLY A 37 -27.34 -13.77 21.88
C GLY A 37 -27.32 -13.10 20.53
N PHE A 38 -28.48 -12.93 19.93
CA PHE A 38 -28.64 -12.25 18.66
C PHE A 38 -28.63 -10.74 18.89
N ALA A 39 -27.70 -10.03 18.24
CA ALA A 39 -27.53 -8.58 18.33
C ALA A 39 -28.15 -7.83 17.15
N GLY A 40 -28.57 -8.53 16.08
CA GLY A 40 -29.00 -7.88 14.86
C GLY A 40 -27.94 -6.92 14.32
N ILE A 41 -28.35 -5.69 14.02
CA ILE A 41 -27.45 -4.66 13.46
C ILE A 41 -26.72 -3.82 14.54
N GLN A 42 -26.92 -4.10 15.83
CA GLN A 42 -26.38 -3.25 16.91
C GLN A 42 -24.85 -3.17 16.89
N ASN A 43 -24.17 -4.22 16.49
CA ASN A 43 -22.71 -4.20 16.36
C ASN A 43 -22.27 -3.18 15.28
N TYR A 44 -22.98 -3.12 14.17
CA TYR A 44 -22.72 -2.17 13.10
C TYR A 44 -23.02 -0.72 13.54
N VAL A 45 -24.16 -0.50 14.20
CA VAL A 45 -24.50 0.83 14.74
C VAL A 45 -23.42 1.31 15.72
N ARG A 46 -22.91 0.43 16.57
CA ARG A 46 -21.82 0.76 17.51
C ARG A 46 -20.54 1.13 16.77
N VAL A 47 -20.14 0.34 15.77
CA VAL A 47 -18.91 0.58 15.00
C VAL A 47 -18.99 1.88 14.22
N PHE A 48 -20.10 2.12 13.50
CA PHE A 48 -20.29 3.36 12.74
C PHE A 48 -20.56 4.59 13.63
N GLY A 49 -20.89 4.40 14.91
CA GLY A 49 -20.98 5.48 15.90
C GLY A 49 -19.67 5.73 16.64
N ASP A 50 -18.64 4.92 16.44
CA ASP A 50 -17.33 5.08 17.12
C ASP A 50 -16.46 6.11 16.38
N GLU A 51 -16.13 7.21 17.06
CA GLU A 51 -15.31 8.28 16.50
C GLU A 51 -13.92 7.78 16.06
N LYS A 52 -13.35 6.81 16.78
CA LYS A 52 -12.04 6.24 16.43
C LYS A 52 -12.11 5.44 15.13
N PHE A 53 -13.21 4.70 14.95
CA PHE A 53 -13.45 3.96 13.71
C PHE A 53 -13.61 4.92 12.53
N LEU A 54 -14.42 5.96 12.68
CA LEU A 54 -14.63 6.96 11.63
C LEU A 54 -13.33 7.71 11.29
N LEU A 55 -12.52 8.04 12.32
CA LEU A 55 -11.20 8.61 12.10
C LEU A 55 -10.26 7.65 11.34
N ALA A 56 -10.28 6.37 11.69
CA ALA A 56 -9.49 5.35 10.98
C ALA A 56 -9.91 5.21 9.52
N VAL A 57 -11.21 5.20 9.23
CA VAL A 57 -11.75 5.18 7.85
C VAL A 57 -11.31 6.42 7.09
N LYS A 58 -11.46 7.61 7.68
CA LYS A 58 -10.99 8.86 7.08
C LYS A 58 -9.50 8.82 6.74
N ASN A 59 -8.67 8.40 7.70
CA ASN A 59 -7.23 8.31 7.50
C ASN A 59 -6.88 7.29 6.39
N THR A 60 -7.58 6.16 6.33
CA THR A 60 -7.40 5.17 5.26
C THR A 60 -7.77 5.76 3.89
N LEU A 61 -8.89 6.46 3.79
CA LEU A 61 -9.29 7.10 2.54
C LEU A 61 -8.28 8.16 2.08
N VAL A 62 -7.82 9.02 2.99
CA VAL A 62 -6.78 10.01 2.69
C VAL A 62 -5.49 9.33 2.27
N TYR A 63 -5.08 8.29 3.00
CA TYR A 63 -3.88 7.52 2.69
C TYR A 63 -3.94 6.94 1.27
N VAL A 64 -5.03 6.27 0.90
CA VAL A 64 -5.19 5.68 -0.43
C VAL A 64 -5.28 6.76 -1.51
N ALA A 65 -6.07 7.82 -1.27
CA ALA A 65 -6.27 8.91 -2.23
C ALA A 65 -4.99 9.69 -2.54
N VAL A 66 -4.01 9.69 -1.64
CA VAL A 66 -2.71 10.33 -1.87
C VAL A 66 -1.68 9.34 -2.39
N THR A 67 -1.51 8.19 -1.71
CA THR A 67 -0.41 7.27 -2.04
C THR A 67 -0.56 6.62 -3.40
N VAL A 68 -1.77 6.24 -3.79
CA VAL A 68 -2.00 5.55 -5.07
C VAL A 68 -1.74 6.49 -6.26
N PRO A 69 -2.40 7.65 -6.39
CA PRO A 69 -2.17 8.52 -7.54
C PRO A 69 -0.73 9.03 -7.60
N VAL A 70 -0.15 9.43 -6.46
CA VAL A 70 1.22 9.97 -6.45
C VAL A 70 2.23 8.92 -6.87
N SER A 71 2.13 7.68 -6.34
CA SER A 71 3.05 6.60 -6.74
C SER A 71 2.88 6.18 -8.20
N MET A 72 1.64 6.19 -8.72
CA MET A 72 1.38 5.91 -10.14
C MET A 72 1.96 6.99 -11.05
N VAL A 73 1.73 8.26 -10.73
CA VAL A 73 2.25 9.39 -11.52
C VAL A 73 3.78 9.37 -11.53
N LEU A 74 4.42 9.20 -10.36
CA LEU A 74 5.87 9.09 -10.27
C LEU A 74 6.41 7.89 -11.05
N GLY A 75 5.80 6.71 -10.90
CA GLY A 75 6.17 5.50 -11.64
C GLY A 75 6.02 5.69 -13.14
N TYR A 76 4.97 6.35 -13.59
CA TYR A 76 4.75 6.68 -15.00
C TYR A 76 5.82 7.61 -15.55
N PHE A 77 6.13 8.71 -14.87
CA PHE A 77 7.20 9.61 -15.29
C PHE A 77 8.55 8.91 -15.38
N LEU A 78 8.91 8.10 -14.40
CA LEU A 78 10.16 7.33 -14.43
C LEU A 78 10.17 6.33 -15.58
N ALA A 79 9.04 5.66 -15.86
CA ALA A 79 8.93 4.72 -16.97
C ALA A 79 9.11 5.43 -18.33
N LEU A 80 8.54 6.62 -18.51
CA LEU A 80 8.73 7.41 -19.72
C LEU A 80 10.20 7.83 -19.92
N LEU A 81 10.89 8.23 -18.85
CA LEU A 81 12.32 8.57 -18.90
C LEU A 81 13.19 7.38 -19.31
N CYS A 82 12.81 6.17 -18.88
CA CYS A 82 13.53 4.92 -19.16
C CYS A 82 13.01 4.17 -20.41
N ARG A 83 12.03 4.75 -21.16
CA ARG A 83 11.42 4.09 -22.32
C ARG A 83 12.44 3.63 -23.36
N LYS A 84 13.35 4.52 -23.75
CA LYS A 84 14.40 4.20 -24.72
C LYS A 84 15.49 3.36 -24.05
N LYS A 85 15.72 2.14 -24.57
CA LYS A 85 16.84 1.28 -24.12
C LYS A 85 18.18 1.95 -24.46
N ARG A 86 18.92 2.36 -23.45
CA ARG A 86 20.29 2.86 -23.54
C ARG A 86 21.20 1.93 -22.73
N LYS A 87 22.50 1.95 -22.96
CA LYS A 87 23.46 1.15 -22.18
C LYS A 87 23.40 1.45 -20.67
N SER A 88 23.03 2.68 -20.28
CA SER A 88 22.86 3.10 -18.89
C SER A 88 21.47 2.79 -18.32
N SER A 89 20.49 2.39 -19.14
CA SER A 89 19.10 2.12 -18.67
C SER A 89 19.05 1.07 -17.60
N PHE A 90 19.89 0.04 -17.68
CA PHE A 90 19.95 -1.02 -16.68
C PHE A 90 20.23 -0.50 -15.27
N VAL A 91 21.11 0.49 -15.13
CA VAL A 91 21.44 1.07 -13.81
C VAL A 91 20.26 1.80 -13.23
N TYR A 92 19.58 2.65 -14.01
CA TYR A 92 18.40 3.38 -13.56
C TYR A 92 17.22 2.46 -13.26
N GLU A 93 17.01 1.45 -14.11
CA GLU A 93 15.97 0.44 -13.91
C GLU A 93 16.21 -0.34 -12.60
N ALA A 94 17.45 -0.74 -12.34
CA ALA A 94 17.81 -1.40 -11.08
C ALA A 94 17.60 -0.48 -9.86
N MET A 95 18.00 0.79 -9.95
CA MET A 95 17.81 1.76 -8.87
C MET A 95 16.33 2.00 -8.54
N PHE A 96 15.49 2.17 -9.56
CA PHE A 96 14.06 2.41 -9.35
C PHE A 96 13.29 1.16 -8.95
N ALA A 97 13.77 -0.03 -9.32
CA ALA A 97 13.21 -1.30 -8.89
C ALA A 97 13.68 -1.74 -7.48
N LEU A 98 14.71 -1.11 -6.93
CA LEU A 98 15.33 -1.51 -5.66
C LEU A 98 14.32 -1.55 -4.48
N PRO A 99 13.38 -0.60 -4.32
CA PRO A 99 12.38 -0.67 -3.27
C PRO A 99 11.53 -1.95 -3.31
N MET A 100 11.26 -2.47 -4.50
CA MET A 100 10.49 -3.71 -4.70
C MET A 100 11.21 -4.96 -4.17
N ALA A 101 12.54 -4.95 -4.16
CA ALA A 101 13.36 -6.08 -3.69
C ALA A 101 13.47 -6.15 -2.16
N VAL A 102 13.07 -5.10 -1.45
CA VAL A 102 13.18 -5.00 0.01
C VAL A 102 11.88 -5.45 0.68
N SER A 103 11.97 -6.33 1.68
CA SER A 103 10.77 -6.73 2.42
C SER A 103 10.15 -5.56 3.18
N ALA A 104 8.81 -5.57 3.34
CA ALA A 104 8.08 -4.53 4.06
C ALA A 104 8.58 -4.33 5.50
N SER A 105 8.99 -5.42 6.17
CA SER A 105 9.54 -5.36 7.54
C SER A 105 10.88 -4.63 7.59
N VAL A 106 11.75 -4.86 6.60
CA VAL A 106 13.05 -4.17 6.50
C VAL A 106 12.85 -2.70 6.16
N VAL A 107 11.92 -2.38 5.24
CA VAL A 107 11.54 -1.00 4.94
C VAL A 107 11.05 -0.29 6.21
N ALA A 108 10.15 -0.91 6.96
CA ALA A 108 9.64 -0.33 8.21
C ALA A 108 10.76 -0.05 9.22
N MET A 109 11.71 -0.97 9.38
CA MET A 109 12.86 -0.80 10.29
C MET A 109 13.78 0.35 9.84
N ILE A 110 14.12 0.42 8.55
CA ILE A 110 14.97 1.48 8.00
C ILE A 110 14.33 2.84 8.23
N PHE A 111 13.05 2.99 7.90
CA PHE A 111 12.37 4.27 8.07
C PHE A 111 12.09 4.61 9.54
N GLN A 112 11.86 3.62 10.40
CA GLN A 112 11.76 3.85 11.84
C GLN A 112 13.08 4.44 12.40
N LEU A 113 14.22 3.95 11.94
CA LEU A 113 15.53 4.53 12.30
C LEU A 113 15.72 5.92 11.68
N ALA A 114 15.34 6.10 10.41
CA ALA A 114 15.47 7.39 9.71
C ALA A 114 14.61 8.50 10.35
N TYR A 115 13.40 8.15 10.81
CA TYR A 115 12.47 9.05 11.49
C TYR A 115 12.70 9.18 12.99
N ASN A 116 13.73 8.53 13.55
CA ASN A 116 14.01 8.62 14.98
C ASN A 116 14.28 10.06 15.40
N PRO A 117 13.61 10.59 16.46
CA PRO A 117 13.76 11.98 16.85
C PRO A 117 15.18 12.39 17.22
N SER A 118 15.93 11.52 17.91
CA SER A 118 17.26 11.83 18.46
C SER A 118 18.40 11.51 17.50
N MET A 119 18.31 10.37 16.78
CA MET A 119 19.42 9.85 15.95
C MET A 119 19.08 9.81 14.47
N GLY A 120 17.81 10.03 14.10
CA GLY A 120 17.33 9.89 12.72
C GLY A 120 17.98 10.88 11.77
N ILE A 121 18.29 10.37 10.58
CA ILE A 121 18.95 11.14 9.52
C ILE A 121 18.06 12.29 9.03
N ILE A 122 16.74 12.14 9.07
CA ILE A 122 15.80 13.14 8.56
C ILE A 122 15.85 14.41 9.41
N ASN A 123 15.83 14.30 10.74
CA ASN A 123 15.97 15.46 11.62
C ASN A 123 17.34 16.11 11.47
N LYS A 124 18.41 15.33 11.28
CA LYS A 124 19.77 15.86 11.07
C LYS A 124 19.89 16.64 9.77
N LEU A 125 19.28 16.15 8.68
CA LEU A 125 19.34 16.82 7.38
C LEU A 125 18.44 18.06 7.29
N THR A 126 17.28 18.01 7.95
CA THR A 126 16.31 19.11 7.92
C THR A 126 16.57 20.17 8.98
N GLY A 127 17.39 19.87 9.99
CA GLY A 127 17.59 20.73 11.15
C GLY A 127 16.35 20.80 12.07
N LEU A 128 15.35 19.96 11.83
CA LEU A 128 14.12 19.92 12.61
C LEU A 128 14.28 18.98 13.82
N ASN A 129 13.56 19.29 14.90
CA ASN A 129 13.47 18.39 16.06
C ASN A 129 12.02 17.90 16.18
N VAL A 130 11.63 16.99 15.28
CA VAL A 130 10.27 16.53 15.11
C VAL A 130 10.17 15.04 15.42
N ASN A 131 9.09 14.64 16.07
CA ASN A 131 8.75 13.23 16.28
C ASN A 131 7.78 12.76 15.16
N TRP A 132 8.36 12.43 14.02
CA TRP A 132 7.64 12.10 12.77
C TRP A 132 6.58 11.00 12.91
N LEU A 133 6.80 10.00 13.76
CA LEU A 133 5.92 8.84 13.88
C LEU A 133 4.91 8.96 15.03
N SER A 134 5.14 9.86 15.98
CA SER A 134 4.26 10.05 17.14
C SER A 134 3.49 11.37 17.11
N ASP A 135 3.86 12.29 16.24
CA ASP A 135 3.09 13.52 16.02
C ASP A 135 1.78 13.21 15.29
N GLN A 136 0.67 13.68 15.85
CA GLN A 136 -0.67 13.37 15.35
C GLN A 136 -0.92 13.85 13.92
N LYS A 137 -0.26 14.94 13.50
CA LYS A 137 -0.41 15.52 12.15
C LYS A 137 0.57 14.93 11.16
N LEU A 138 1.77 14.58 11.62
CA LEU A 138 2.85 14.14 10.75
C LEU A 138 2.94 12.62 10.56
N ALA A 139 2.44 11.83 11.52
CA ALA A 139 2.55 10.38 11.47
C ALA A 139 1.96 9.80 10.17
N LEU A 140 0.76 10.24 9.77
CA LEU A 140 0.13 9.77 8.54
C LEU A 140 0.93 10.17 7.30
N ILE A 141 1.42 11.42 7.25
CA ILE A 141 2.25 11.93 6.14
C ILE A 141 3.56 11.13 6.04
N SER A 142 4.20 10.88 7.17
CA SER A 142 5.45 10.10 7.23
C SER A 142 5.28 8.70 6.66
N ILE A 143 4.18 8.02 7.02
CA ILE A 143 3.86 6.70 6.49
C ILE A 143 3.52 6.77 4.99
N MET A 144 2.79 7.79 4.54
CA MET A 144 2.47 7.98 3.13
C MET A 144 3.74 8.16 2.28
N ILE A 145 4.72 8.92 2.74
CA ILE A 145 6.00 9.11 2.04
C ILE A 145 6.72 7.77 1.85
N VAL A 146 6.80 6.96 2.90
CA VAL A 146 7.41 5.62 2.85
C VAL A 146 6.68 4.72 1.84
N GLN A 147 5.35 4.72 1.89
CA GLN A 147 4.54 3.89 1.01
C GLN A 147 4.64 4.32 -0.45
N ILE A 148 4.66 5.63 -0.73
CA ILE A 148 4.88 6.15 -2.07
C ILE A 148 6.22 5.66 -2.61
N TRP A 149 7.30 5.82 -1.82
CA TRP A 149 8.63 5.34 -2.20
C TRP A 149 8.63 3.83 -2.49
N ALA A 150 8.01 3.02 -1.64
CA ALA A 150 7.93 1.57 -1.83
C ALA A 150 7.13 1.17 -3.09
N ASN A 151 6.04 1.89 -3.39
CA ASN A 151 5.15 1.57 -4.51
C ASN A 151 5.64 2.11 -5.87
N VAL A 152 6.46 3.17 -5.88
CA VAL A 152 6.98 3.73 -7.13
C VAL A 152 7.73 2.67 -7.94
N GLY A 153 8.50 1.79 -7.30
CA GLY A 153 9.23 0.71 -7.97
C GLY A 153 8.30 -0.27 -8.70
N TYR A 154 7.22 -0.70 -8.07
CA TYR A 154 6.22 -1.57 -8.70
C TYR A 154 5.56 -0.88 -9.90
N ASN A 155 5.04 0.33 -9.70
CA ASN A 155 4.40 1.10 -10.77
C ASN A 155 5.36 1.33 -11.94
N PHE A 156 6.60 1.69 -11.65
CA PHE A 156 7.65 1.89 -12.64
C PHE A 156 7.86 0.66 -13.52
N ILE A 157 8.09 -0.52 -12.92
CA ILE A 157 8.37 -1.76 -13.66
C ILE A 157 7.18 -2.18 -14.52
N PHE A 158 5.96 -2.16 -13.97
CA PHE A 158 4.77 -2.55 -14.71
C PHE A 158 4.47 -1.61 -15.87
N ILE A 159 4.55 -0.30 -15.63
CA ILE A 159 4.30 0.71 -16.68
C ILE A 159 5.41 0.66 -17.74
N LEU A 160 6.67 0.54 -17.34
CA LEU A 160 7.79 0.42 -18.29
C LEU A 160 7.65 -0.79 -19.20
N SER A 161 7.24 -1.94 -18.61
CA SER A 161 6.97 -3.16 -19.38
C SER A 161 5.85 -2.94 -20.40
N GLY A 162 4.76 -2.30 -19.99
CA GLY A 162 3.65 -1.96 -20.89
C GLY A 162 4.07 -1.00 -22.02
N VAL A 163 4.78 0.09 -21.67
CA VAL A 163 5.23 1.09 -22.64
C VAL A 163 6.23 0.51 -23.66
N ARG A 164 7.11 -0.39 -23.23
CA ARG A 164 8.06 -1.08 -24.12
C ARG A 164 7.43 -2.20 -24.95
N GLY A 165 6.26 -2.65 -24.57
CA GLY A 165 5.48 -3.64 -25.33
C GLY A 165 4.64 -3.06 -26.45
N LEU A 166 4.51 -1.73 -26.55
CA LEU A 166 3.82 -1.07 -27.66
C LEU A 166 4.62 -1.20 -28.94
N SER A 167 3.94 -1.53 -30.05
CA SER A 167 4.58 -1.60 -31.37
C SER A 167 5.03 -0.21 -31.84
N GLU A 168 6.07 -0.16 -32.65
CA GLU A 168 6.56 1.10 -33.24
C GLU A 168 5.48 1.80 -34.04
N GLU A 169 4.64 1.06 -34.77
CA GLU A 169 3.52 1.58 -35.54
C GLU A 169 2.52 2.39 -34.70
N VAL A 170 2.17 1.89 -33.50
CA VAL A 170 1.28 2.62 -32.57
C VAL A 170 1.94 3.91 -32.07
N MET A 171 3.24 3.86 -31.88
CA MET A 171 4.00 5.03 -31.40
C MET A 171 4.17 6.10 -32.49
N GLU A 172 4.35 5.69 -33.75
CA GLU A 172 4.42 6.60 -34.90
C GLU A 172 3.05 7.22 -35.18
N SER A 173 1.97 6.44 -35.12
CA SER A 173 0.61 6.97 -35.28
C SER A 173 0.29 8.04 -34.23
N ALA A 174 0.61 7.79 -32.96
CA ALA A 174 0.41 8.77 -31.88
C ALA A 174 1.31 10.01 -31.97
N ALA A 175 2.34 9.98 -32.77
CA ALA A 175 3.21 11.15 -33.01
C ALA A 175 2.72 12.06 -34.16
N ILE A 176 1.79 11.55 -34.98
CA ILE A 176 1.20 12.28 -36.12
C ILE A 176 -0.09 13.00 -35.71
N ASP A 177 -0.81 12.47 -34.70
CA ASP A 177 -2.01 13.06 -34.08
C ASP A 177 -1.64 14.14 -33.04
#